data_6a182eb4299f792a7f61b019e8fb84e2
#
_entry.id   6a182eb4299f792a7f61b019e8fb84e2
#
_cell.length_a   1.000
_cell.length_b   1.000
_cell.length_c   1.000
_cell.angle_alpha   90.00
_cell.angle_beta   90.00
_cell.angle_gamma   90.00
#
_symmetry.space_group_name_H-M   'P 1'
#
loop_
_entity.id
_entity.type
_entity.pdbx_description
1 polymer ?
#
loop_
_entity_poly.entity_id
_entity_poly.type
_entity_poly.pdbx_seq_one_letter_code
_entity_poly.pdbx_strand_id
1 'polypeptide(L)'
;MLKITKFGGSSCASAEQFRKVKAIIEADPARRFVVISAAGRKNKSDNKITDLLYLCRAHVDYHVDYRPVFEIIRGRFLEIKNELGLKTDIEADLDAFCERIPEMSVDELVSRGEYFTSRLMADFLGFPFADAADIVAMEFDGSFNFEKTGENLKRILEQHDRFVMPGFYGRTPDGAIKVMTRGGSDISGSILARCLKADLYENWTDVSGFLMADPRIVKDPRNIERITYAELRELSYMGASVLHEDAIFPIREYNIPIHVLNTNRPQDPGTLVLDKIKDEVNGPLVTGIAGKKGFLSIEIVKRNMSNMVGIVSGALQVLEKYGVSIEHLPSGIDGFNVVLHAKDVEHNLYEILGEIKEKIQPDSIRVTEPMAVIAIVGRNMNSRAGSSGKLFTALGNAGVNIRMISQGSSEIDIIVGVANQDFEKAVRALYQSFAQ
;
A
#
# COMPACT_ATOMS: atom_id res chain seq x y z
N MET A 1 14.43 18.47 -15.68
CA MET A 1 13.79 17.67 -14.63
C MET A 1 12.89 16.65 -15.29
N LEU A 2 13.02 15.37 -14.99
CA LEU A 2 12.20 14.29 -15.53
C LEU A 2 11.25 13.79 -14.45
N LYS A 3 9.94 13.80 -14.71
CA LYS A 3 8.93 13.30 -13.82
C LYS A 3 8.23 12.08 -14.40
N ILE A 4 8.10 11.04 -13.61
CA ILE A 4 7.20 9.94 -13.91
C ILE A 4 5.90 10.20 -13.15
N THR A 5 4.77 10.09 -13.84
CA THR A 5 3.45 10.28 -13.22
C THR A 5 2.66 9.00 -13.26
N LYS A 6 2.05 8.63 -12.13
CA LYS A 6 1.10 7.51 -12.09
C LYS A 6 -0.25 8.01 -11.58
N PHE A 7 -1.31 7.57 -12.20
CA PHE A 7 -2.68 7.89 -11.79
C PHE A 7 -3.40 6.63 -11.31
N GLY A 8 -3.96 6.71 -10.07
CA GLY A 8 -4.72 5.62 -9.47
C GLY A 8 -6.09 5.39 -10.13
N GLY A 9 -6.72 4.27 -9.82
CA GLY A 9 -7.99 3.90 -10.44
C GLY A 9 -9.12 4.91 -10.24
N SER A 10 -9.21 5.54 -9.07
CA SER A 10 -10.17 6.62 -8.79
C SER A 10 -9.96 7.84 -9.70
N SER A 11 -8.71 8.11 -10.07
CA SER A 11 -8.32 9.18 -10.99
C SER A 11 -8.61 8.85 -12.46
N CYS A 12 -8.97 7.61 -12.77
CA CYS A 12 -9.27 7.13 -14.12
C CYS A 12 -10.72 6.60 -14.25
N ALA A 13 -11.59 6.87 -13.27
CA ALA A 13 -12.90 6.23 -13.17
C ALA A 13 -13.95 6.75 -14.15
N SER A 14 -13.79 7.94 -14.74
CA SER A 14 -14.77 8.59 -15.60
C SER A 14 -14.13 9.61 -16.55
N ALA A 15 -14.87 10.07 -17.53
CA ALA A 15 -14.46 11.16 -18.45
C ALA A 15 -14.09 12.45 -17.69
N GLU A 16 -14.80 12.78 -16.61
CA GLU A 16 -14.46 13.93 -15.76
C GLU A 16 -13.06 13.79 -15.17
N GLN A 17 -12.73 12.59 -14.64
CA GLN A 17 -11.42 12.31 -14.08
C GLN A 17 -10.33 12.36 -15.16
N PHE A 18 -10.59 11.86 -16.37
CA PHE A 18 -9.67 11.97 -17.50
C PHE A 18 -9.34 13.43 -17.82
N ARG A 19 -10.35 14.35 -17.79
CA ARG A 19 -10.12 15.79 -17.99
C ARG A 19 -9.19 16.38 -16.91
N LYS A 20 -9.34 15.94 -15.65
CA LYS A 20 -8.45 16.37 -14.55
C LYS A 20 -7.02 15.84 -14.77
N VAL A 21 -6.87 14.57 -15.15
CA VAL A 21 -5.56 13.98 -15.49
C VAL A 21 -4.89 14.79 -16.61
N LYS A 22 -5.63 15.10 -17.70
CA LYS A 22 -5.11 15.88 -18.82
C LYS A 22 -4.65 17.25 -18.36
N ALA A 23 -5.44 17.98 -17.59
CA ALA A 23 -5.07 19.28 -17.05
C ALA A 23 -3.79 19.24 -16.20
N ILE A 24 -3.63 18.18 -15.38
CA ILE A 24 -2.42 17.97 -14.60
C ILE A 24 -1.20 17.71 -15.49
N ILE A 25 -1.32 16.86 -16.51
CA ILE A 25 -0.22 16.52 -17.42
C ILE A 25 0.20 17.76 -18.22
N GLU A 26 -0.77 18.50 -18.77
CA GLU A 26 -0.51 19.70 -19.58
C GLU A 26 0.08 20.89 -18.78
N ALA A 27 -0.16 20.92 -17.47
CA ALA A 27 0.37 21.95 -16.58
C ALA A 27 1.90 21.89 -16.38
N ASP A 28 2.54 20.76 -16.70
CA ASP A 28 3.98 20.60 -16.51
C ASP A 28 4.61 19.73 -17.62
N PRO A 29 5.41 20.30 -18.51
CA PRO A 29 6.03 19.57 -19.63
C PRO A 29 7.05 18.49 -19.18
N ALA A 30 7.43 18.45 -17.92
CA ALA A 30 8.28 17.39 -17.38
C ALA A 30 7.52 16.04 -17.20
N ARG A 31 6.18 16.04 -17.24
CA ARG A 31 5.29 14.88 -17.09
C ARG A 31 5.10 14.14 -18.42
N ARG A 32 6.18 13.56 -18.92
CA ARG A 32 6.18 12.91 -20.24
C ARG A 32 5.81 11.43 -20.22
N PHE A 33 6.02 10.74 -19.11
CA PHE A 33 5.78 9.31 -18.98
C PHE A 33 4.70 9.07 -17.94
N VAL A 34 3.58 8.51 -18.40
CA VAL A 34 2.35 8.43 -17.63
C VAL A 34 1.95 6.97 -17.44
N VAL A 35 1.82 6.54 -16.20
CA VAL A 35 1.33 5.20 -15.84
C VAL A 35 -0.12 5.28 -15.39
N ILE A 36 -0.97 4.44 -15.97
CA ILE A 36 -2.41 4.44 -15.74
C ILE A 36 -2.86 3.13 -15.10
N SER A 37 -3.65 3.24 -14.04
CA SER A 37 -4.36 2.11 -13.43
C SER A 37 -5.66 1.81 -14.16
N ALA A 38 -6.22 0.61 -13.95
CA ALA A 38 -7.57 0.29 -14.38
C ALA A 38 -8.58 1.31 -13.83
N ALA A 39 -9.62 1.61 -14.61
CA ALA A 39 -10.67 2.51 -14.18
C ALA A 39 -11.32 2.03 -12.86
N GLY A 40 -11.26 2.88 -11.84
CA GLY A 40 -11.78 2.61 -10.52
C GLY A 40 -13.31 2.77 -10.43
N ARG A 41 -13.83 2.85 -9.21
CA ARG A 41 -15.25 3.09 -8.94
C ARG A 41 -15.59 4.55 -9.21
N LYS A 42 -16.70 4.81 -9.90
CA LYS A 42 -17.28 6.17 -10.05
C LYS A 42 -17.90 6.65 -8.74
N ASN A 43 -18.50 5.74 -7.98
CA ASN A 43 -19.16 5.99 -6.71
C ASN A 43 -19.14 4.73 -5.83
N LYS A 44 -19.72 4.80 -4.62
CA LYS A 44 -19.68 3.70 -3.63
C LYS A 44 -20.46 2.45 -4.06
N SER A 45 -21.46 2.59 -4.94
CA SER A 45 -22.26 1.46 -5.44
C SER A 45 -21.68 0.81 -6.70
N ASP A 46 -20.62 1.38 -7.27
CA ASP A 46 -19.98 0.89 -8.48
C ASP A 46 -18.92 -0.16 -8.17
N ASN A 47 -18.58 -0.99 -9.17
CA ASN A 47 -17.52 -2.01 -9.08
C ASN A 47 -16.24 -1.51 -9.76
N LYS A 48 -15.09 -1.97 -9.29
CA LYS A 48 -13.83 -1.76 -10.02
C LYS A 48 -13.82 -2.66 -11.26
N ILE A 49 -13.21 -2.16 -12.34
CA ILE A 49 -13.04 -2.98 -13.56
C ILE A 49 -12.28 -4.28 -13.24
N THR A 50 -11.24 -4.21 -12.41
CA THR A 50 -10.46 -5.38 -12.01
C THR A 50 -11.31 -6.43 -11.27
N ASP A 51 -12.21 -5.99 -10.36
CA ASP A 51 -13.11 -6.89 -9.63
C ASP A 51 -14.08 -7.59 -10.61
N LEU A 52 -14.59 -6.86 -11.62
CA LEU A 52 -15.45 -7.42 -12.66
C LEU A 52 -14.72 -8.42 -13.57
N LEU A 53 -13.45 -8.18 -13.89
CA LEU A 53 -12.63 -9.12 -14.66
C LEU A 53 -12.39 -10.42 -13.89
N TYR A 54 -12.10 -10.35 -12.57
CA TYR A 54 -12.04 -11.54 -11.71
C TYR A 54 -13.39 -12.27 -11.67
N LEU A 55 -14.51 -11.53 -11.65
CA LEU A 55 -15.84 -12.14 -11.68
C LEU A 55 -16.12 -12.84 -13.01
N CYS A 56 -15.70 -12.27 -14.16
CA CYS A 56 -15.75 -12.96 -15.45
C CYS A 56 -14.98 -14.29 -15.41
N ARG A 57 -13.77 -14.29 -14.82
CA ARG A 57 -12.99 -15.51 -14.66
C ARG A 57 -13.69 -16.56 -13.82
N ALA A 58 -14.25 -16.16 -12.68
CA ALA A 58 -15.02 -17.05 -11.82
C ALA A 58 -16.23 -17.65 -12.57
N HIS A 59 -16.94 -16.85 -13.39
CA HIS A 59 -18.04 -17.36 -14.22
C HIS A 59 -17.54 -18.42 -15.22
N VAL A 60 -16.40 -18.23 -15.88
CA VAL A 60 -15.81 -19.22 -16.78
C VAL A 60 -15.48 -20.51 -16.03
N ASP A 61 -14.82 -20.41 -14.87
CA ASP A 61 -14.39 -21.55 -14.07
C ASP A 61 -15.58 -22.39 -13.55
N TYR A 62 -16.72 -21.73 -13.24
CA TYR A 62 -17.94 -22.38 -12.80
C TYR A 62 -18.95 -22.67 -13.91
N HIS A 63 -18.57 -22.51 -15.20
CA HIS A 63 -19.41 -22.71 -16.37
C HIS A 63 -20.69 -21.86 -16.38
N VAL A 64 -20.63 -20.65 -15.83
CA VAL A 64 -21.68 -19.63 -15.84
C VAL A 64 -21.39 -18.65 -16.98
N ASP A 65 -22.43 -18.10 -17.61
CA ASP A 65 -22.23 -17.09 -18.66
C ASP A 65 -21.61 -15.80 -18.08
N TYR A 66 -20.42 -15.43 -18.56
CA TYR A 66 -19.68 -14.25 -18.15
C TYR A 66 -20.05 -12.99 -18.94
N ARG A 67 -20.74 -13.13 -20.09
CA ARG A 67 -21.06 -12.00 -20.98
C ARG A 67 -21.85 -10.89 -20.29
N PRO A 68 -22.85 -11.16 -19.43
CA PRO A 68 -23.54 -10.08 -18.70
C PRO A 68 -22.64 -9.24 -17.81
N VAL A 69 -21.61 -9.85 -17.20
CA VAL A 69 -20.60 -9.12 -16.39
C VAL A 69 -19.68 -8.32 -17.29
N PHE A 70 -19.28 -8.91 -18.43
CA PHE A 70 -18.44 -8.23 -19.41
C PHE A 70 -19.12 -7.01 -20.03
N GLU A 71 -20.43 -7.05 -20.28
CA GLU A 71 -21.18 -5.89 -20.79
C GLU A 71 -21.15 -4.68 -19.85
N ILE A 72 -21.02 -4.89 -18.54
CA ILE A 72 -20.80 -3.81 -17.57
C ILE A 72 -19.44 -3.16 -17.82
N ILE A 73 -18.40 -3.97 -18.02
CA ILE A 73 -17.03 -3.50 -18.33
C ILE A 73 -17.03 -2.72 -19.65
N ARG A 74 -17.63 -3.30 -20.69
CA ARG A 74 -17.77 -2.71 -22.01
C ARG A 74 -18.45 -1.35 -21.92
N GLY A 75 -19.61 -1.31 -21.27
CA GLY A 75 -20.38 -0.07 -21.11
C GLY A 75 -19.57 1.06 -20.46
N ARG A 76 -18.72 0.72 -19.46
CA ARG A 76 -17.84 1.70 -18.81
C ARG A 76 -16.79 2.31 -19.74
N PHE A 77 -16.14 1.50 -20.56
CA PHE A 77 -15.14 1.99 -21.52
C PHE A 77 -15.79 2.80 -22.64
N LEU A 78 -16.96 2.36 -23.17
CA LEU A 78 -17.69 3.08 -24.19
C LEU A 78 -18.24 4.42 -23.69
N GLU A 79 -18.71 4.49 -22.46
CA GLU A 79 -19.13 5.74 -21.82
C GLU A 79 -17.97 6.75 -21.79
N ILE A 80 -16.79 6.37 -21.31
CA ILE A 80 -15.59 7.23 -21.28
C ILE A 80 -15.22 7.67 -22.70
N LYS A 81 -15.18 6.73 -23.67
CA LYS A 81 -14.90 7.02 -25.08
C LYS A 81 -15.84 8.06 -25.63
N ASN A 82 -17.15 7.85 -25.49
CA ASN A 82 -18.20 8.68 -26.08
C ASN A 82 -18.23 10.09 -25.46
N GLU A 83 -18.15 10.19 -24.13
CA GLU A 83 -18.14 11.47 -23.43
C GLU A 83 -16.91 12.34 -23.73
N LEU A 84 -15.79 11.72 -24.11
CA LEU A 84 -14.55 12.41 -24.48
C LEU A 84 -14.40 12.58 -26.00
N GLY A 85 -15.26 11.95 -26.81
CA GLY A 85 -15.19 11.99 -28.26
C GLY A 85 -13.92 11.34 -28.83
N LEU A 86 -13.46 10.24 -28.22
CA LEU A 86 -12.22 9.58 -28.60
C LEU A 86 -12.36 8.81 -29.91
N LYS A 87 -11.27 8.75 -30.67
CA LYS A 87 -11.21 8.12 -32.01
C LYS A 87 -10.80 6.65 -31.95
N THR A 88 -10.18 6.19 -30.86
CA THR A 88 -9.74 4.81 -30.70
C THR A 88 -10.89 3.84 -30.94
N ASP A 89 -10.71 2.91 -31.85
CA ASP A 89 -11.68 1.83 -32.11
C ASP A 89 -11.55 0.75 -31.02
N ILE A 90 -12.03 1.10 -29.82
CA ILE A 90 -12.00 0.20 -28.67
C ILE A 90 -13.12 -0.85 -28.75
N GLU A 91 -14.15 -0.64 -29.57
CA GLU A 91 -15.31 -1.53 -29.65
C GLU A 91 -14.91 -2.87 -30.25
N ALA A 92 -14.23 -2.85 -31.40
CA ALA A 92 -13.71 -4.07 -32.02
C ALA A 92 -12.70 -4.81 -31.12
N ASP A 93 -11.85 -4.07 -30.40
CA ASP A 93 -10.91 -4.64 -29.44
C ASP A 93 -11.64 -5.32 -28.26
N LEU A 94 -12.71 -4.70 -27.74
CA LEU A 94 -13.51 -5.26 -26.65
C LEU A 94 -14.30 -6.50 -27.11
N ASP A 95 -14.80 -6.53 -28.36
CA ASP A 95 -15.47 -7.69 -28.93
C ASP A 95 -14.50 -8.86 -29.06
N ALA A 96 -13.32 -8.64 -29.65
CA ALA A 96 -12.28 -9.63 -29.77
C ALA A 96 -11.79 -10.13 -28.39
N PHE A 97 -11.70 -9.23 -27.42
CA PHE A 97 -11.33 -9.57 -26.04
C PHE A 97 -12.40 -10.46 -25.37
N CYS A 98 -13.68 -10.10 -25.53
CA CYS A 98 -14.79 -10.89 -24.98
C CYS A 98 -14.73 -12.35 -25.42
N GLU A 99 -14.53 -12.61 -26.71
CA GLU A 99 -14.50 -13.96 -27.25
C GLU A 99 -13.30 -14.79 -26.72
N ARG A 100 -12.19 -14.11 -26.36
CA ARG A 100 -10.98 -14.76 -25.86
C ARG A 100 -10.98 -15.04 -24.36
N ILE A 101 -11.89 -14.45 -23.57
CA ILE A 101 -11.92 -14.58 -22.09
C ILE A 101 -11.80 -16.04 -21.62
N PRO A 102 -12.49 -17.05 -22.20
CA PRO A 102 -12.39 -18.42 -21.74
C PRO A 102 -10.97 -19.03 -21.85
N GLU A 103 -10.18 -18.56 -22.81
CA GLU A 103 -8.86 -19.12 -23.14
C GLU A 103 -7.71 -18.37 -22.42
N MET A 104 -7.99 -17.21 -21.87
CA MET A 104 -6.98 -16.37 -21.23
C MET A 104 -6.55 -16.91 -19.86
N SER A 105 -5.29 -16.72 -19.51
CA SER A 105 -4.85 -16.84 -18.12
C SER A 105 -5.51 -15.75 -17.24
N VAL A 106 -5.56 -15.98 -15.94
CA VAL A 106 -6.08 -14.96 -14.97
C VAL A 106 -5.28 -13.66 -15.11
N ASP A 107 -3.95 -13.76 -15.17
CA ASP A 107 -3.06 -12.61 -15.26
C ASP A 107 -3.29 -11.80 -16.54
N GLU A 108 -3.42 -12.49 -17.70
CA GLU A 108 -3.74 -11.81 -18.96
C GLU A 108 -5.11 -11.15 -18.90
N LEU A 109 -6.13 -11.83 -18.40
CA LEU A 109 -7.49 -11.32 -18.29
C LEU A 109 -7.55 -10.04 -17.45
N VAL A 110 -7.03 -10.09 -16.22
CA VAL A 110 -7.15 -8.95 -15.29
C VAL A 110 -6.29 -7.76 -15.70
N SER A 111 -5.18 -7.97 -16.41
CA SER A 111 -4.33 -6.90 -16.95
C SER A 111 -5.04 -6.00 -17.98
N ARG A 112 -6.12 -6.50 -18.59
CA ARG A 112 -6.86 -5.74 -19.62
C ARG A 112 -7.60 -4.53 -19.07
N GLY A 113 -7.84 -4.47 -17.76
CA GLY A 113 -8.37 -3.28 -17.10
C GLY A 113 -7.47 -2.06 -17.30
N GLU A 114 -6.20 -2.20 -16.99
CA GLU A 114 -5.18 -1.18 -17.19
C GLU A 114 -4.91 -0.93 -18.67
N TYR A 115 -4.86 -1.99 -19.46
CA TYR A 115 -4.62 -1.90 -20.91
C TYR A 115 -5.63 -0.99 -21.61
N PHE A 116 -6.93 -1.28 -21.48
CA PHE A 116 -7.97 -0.49 -22.15
C PHE A 116 -8.07 0.92 -21.58
N THR A 117 -7.96 1.09 -20.26
CA THR A 117 -7.95 2.42 -19.65
C THR A 117 -6.80 3.28 -20.19
N SER A 118 -5.60 2.69 -20.32
CA SER A 118 -4.42 3.39 -20.82
C SER A 118 -4.52 3.73 -22.31
N ARG A 119 -5.13 2.88 -23.13
CA ARG A 119 -5.37 3.17 -24.54
C ARG A 119 -6.29 4.39 -24.73
N LEU A 120 -7.37 4.45 -23.95
CA LEU A 120 -8.26 5.61 -23.96
C LEU A 120 -7.55 6.88 -23.47
N MET A 121 -6.72 6.76 -22.43
CA MET A 121 -5.97 7.90 -21.92
C MET A 121 -4.90 8.38 -22.91
N ALA A 122 -4.24 7.46 -23.60
CA ALA A 122 -3.25 7.79 -24.63
C ALA A 122 -3.88 8.61 -25.77
N ASP A 123 -5.04 8.17 -26.30
CA ASP A 123 -5.80 8.91 -27.30
C ASP A 123 -6.21 10.30 -26.79
N PHE A 124 -6.73 10.36 -25.54
CA PHE A 124 -7.19 11.63 -24.97
C PHE A 124 -6.06 12.63 -24.73
N LEU A 125 -4.86 12.17 -24.35
CA LEU A 125 -3.67 13.02 -24.20
C LEU A 125 -2.97 13.34 -25.53
N GLY A 126 -3.23 12.56 -26.59
CA GLY A 126 -2.47 12.60 -27.82
C GLY A 126 -1.03 12.09 -27.66
N PHE A 127 -0.83 11.17 -26.72
CA PHE A 127 0.47 10.53 -26.47
C PHE A 127 0.49 9.13 -27.09
N PRO A 128 1.65 8.63 -27.53
CA PRO A 128 1.80 7.22 -27.91
C PRO A 128 1.39 6.30 -26.75
N PHE A 129 0.72 5.20 -27.11
CA PHE A 129 0.49 4.08 -26.19
C PHE A 129 1.69 3.12 -26.26
N ALA A 130 2.22 2.74 -25.11
CA ALA A 130 3.28 1.75 -24.99
C ALA A 130 2.84 0.65 -24.01
N ASP A 131 2.67 -0.58 -24.51
CA ASP A 131 2.21 -1.69 -23.68
C ASP A 131 3.25 -2.04 -22.60
N ALA A 132 2.81 -2.22 -21.36
CA ALA A 132 3.68 -2.64 -20.26
C ALA A 132 4.33 -4.00 -20.55
N ALA A 133 3.66 -4.88 -21.28
CA ALA A 133 4.21 -6.16 -21.71
C ALA A 133 5.46 -6.02 -22.62
N ASP A 134 5.59 -4.93 -23.34
CA ASP A 134 6.74 -4.67 -24.20
C ASP A 134 7.87 -3.90 -23.46
N ILE A 135 7.59 -3.40 -22.28
CA ILE A 135 8.51 -2.62 -21.46
C ILE A 135 8.99 -3.39 -20.25
N VAL A 136 8.08 -3.82 -19.38
CA VAL A 136 8.39 -4.40 -18.08
C VAL A 136 8.70 -5.88 -18.20
N ALA A 137 9.97 -6.22 -18.05
CA ALA A 137 10.42 -7.60 -18.01
C ALA A 137 10.35 -8.16 -16.58
N MET A 138 9.72 -9.31 -16.43
CA MET A 138 9.59 -10.03 -15.17
C MET A 138 10.23 -11.40 -15.27
N GLU A 139 10.68 -11.95 -14.14
CA GLU A 139 11.13 -13.32 -14.03
C GLU A 139 9.96 -14.25 -13.72
N PHE A 140 10.15 -15.58 -13.82
CA PHE A 140 9.11 -16.57 -13.55
C PHE A 140 8.58 -16.53 -12.11
N ASP A 141 9.42 -16.14 -11.15
CA ASP A 141 9.04 -15.96 -9.74
C ASP A 141 8.28 -14.66 -9.45
N GLY A 142 8.13 -13.80 -10.47
CA GLY A 142 7.47 -12.50 -10.35
C GLY A 142 8.40 -11.34 -9.96
N SER A 143 9.68 -11.58 -9.80
CA SER A 143 10.68 -10.51 -9.62
C SER A 143 10.91 -9.71 -10.91
N PHE A 144 11.50 -8.51 -10.80
CA PHE A 144 11.67 -7.59 -11.93
C PHE A 144 13.08 -7.68 -12.51
N ASN A 145 13.19 -7.85 -13.83
CA ASN A 145 14.44 -7.73 -14.55
C ASN A 145 14.65 -6.28 -15.01
N PHE A 146 15.32 -5.48 -14.17
CA PHE A 146 15.52 -4.06 -14.43
C PHE A 146 16.47 -3.78 -15.62
N GLU A 147 17.43 -4.66 -15.88
CA GLU A 147 18.34 -4.54 -17.00
C GLU A 147 17.56 -4.69 -18.31
N LYS A 148 16.80 -5.76 -18.43
CA LYS A 148 15.97 -6.02 -19.59
C LYS A 148 14.90 -4.96 -19.80
N THR A 149 14.25 -4.51 -18.72
CA THR A 149 13.31 -3.39 -18.76
C THR A 149 13.98 -2.12 -19.29
N GLY A 150 15.20 -1.83 -18.85
CA GLY A 150 15.97 -0.68 -19.35
C GLY A 150 16.32 -0.77 -20.84
N GLU A 151 16.66 -1.96 -21.36
CA GLU A 151 16.87 -2.21 -22.78
C GLU A 151 15.59 -2.00 -23.61
N ASN A 152 14.46 -2.51 -23.11
CA ASN A 152 13.17 -2.36 -23.76
C ASN A 152 12.76 -0.89 -23.82
N LEU A 153 12.93 -0.15 -22.71
CA LEU A 153 12.66 1.29 -22.65
C LEU A 153 13.51 2.09 -23.64
N LYS A 154 14.80 1.76 -23.83
CA LYS A 154 15.64 2.44 -24.82
C LYS A 154 15.05 2.35 -26.22
N ARG A 155 14.55 1.18 -26.64
CA ARG A 155 13.92 0.99 -27.96
C ARG A 155 12.65 1.82 -28.13
N ILE A 156 11.82 1.94 -27.07
CA ILE A 156 10.61 2.77 -27.09
C ILE A 156 10.99 4.26 -27.19
N LEU A 157 12.04 4.69 -26.49
CA LEU A 157 12.50 6.07 -26.47
C LEU A 157 13.18 6.51 -27.77
N GLU A 158 13.67 5.59 -28.60
CA GLU A 158 14.12 5.88 -29.97
C GLU A 158 12.99 6.37 -30.88
N GLN A 159 11.74 5.97 -30.57
CA GLN A 159 10.56 6.29 -31.37
C GLN A 159 9.70 7.38 -30.74
N HIS A 160 9.69 7.48 -29.40
CA HIS A 160 8.76 8.31 -28.64
C HIS A 160 9.45 9.03 -27.48
N ASP A 161 9.34 10.36 -27.41
CA ASP A 161 9.85 11.19 -26.32
C ASP A 161 8.90 11.26 -25.10
N ARG A 162 7.70 10.71 -25.26
CA ARG A 162 6.62 10.61 -24.25
C ARG A 162 5.71 9.42 -24.56
N PHE A 163 5.06 8.87 -23.57
CA PHE A 163 4.04 7.81 -23.75
C PHE A 163 3.13 7.63 -22.54
N VAL A 164 2.01 6.94 -22.78
CA VAL A 164 1.15 6.37 -21.74
C VAL A 164 1.37 4.87 -21.68
N MET A 165 1.59 4.34 -20.48
CA MET A 165 1.80 2.91 -20.22
C MET A 165 0.76 2.39 -19.24
N PRO A 166 0.15 1.22 -19.45
CA PRO A 166 -0.64 0.54 -18.43
C PRO A 166 0.26 0.14 -17.24
N GLY A 167 -0.26 0.26 -16.02
CA GLY A 167 0.40 -0.27 -14.84
C GLY A 167 0.08 -1.73 -14.60
N PHE A 168 0.55 -2.29 -13.46
CA PHE A 168 0.13 -3.54 -12.85
C PHE A 168 0.70 -4.82 -13.44
N TYR A 169 1.22 -4.87 -14.65
CA TYR A 169 1.72 -6.09 -15.28
C TYR A 169 3.00 -5.90 -16.08
N GLY A 170 3.62 -7.00 -16.43
CA GLY A 170 4.75 -7.12 -17.34
C GLY A 170 4.70 -8.45 -18.08
N ARG A 171 5.83 -8.84 -18.66
CA ARG A 171 5.98 -10.08 -19.42
C ARG A 171 7.12 -10.94 -18.89
N THR A 172 6.87 -12.23 -18.73
CA THR A 172 7.86 -13.25 -18.37
C THR A 172 8.71 -13.67 -19.57
N PRO A 173 9.85 -14.38 -19.38
CA PRO A 173 10.74 -14.78 -20.49
C PRO A 173 10.10 -15.65 -21.56
N ASP A 174 9.08 -16.43 -21.22
CA ASP A 174 8.28 -17.25 -22.16
C ASP A 174 7.21 -16.45 -22.91
N GLY A 175 7.11 -15.15 -22.66
CA GLY A 175 6.17 -14.26 -23.32
C GLY A 175 4.80 -14.14 -22.66
N ALA A 176 4.56 -14.84 -21.55
CA ALA A 176 3.29 -14.76 -20.84
C ALA A 176 3.14 -13.43 -20.08
N ILE A 177 1.90 -12.95 -19.98
CA ILE A 177 1.57 -11.81 -19.11
C ILE A 177 1.62 -12.26 -17.65
N LYS A 178 2.26 -11.45 -16.83
CA LYS A 178 2.32 -11.65 -15.37
C LYS A 178 1.88 -10.37 -14.67
N VAL A 179 0.89 -10.49 -13.78
CA VAL A 179 0.46 -9.34 -12.96
C VAL A 179 1.31 -9.22 -11.70
N MET A 180 1.45 -8.00 -11.24
CA MET A 180 2.12 -7.67 -9.99
C MET A 180 1.17 -7.89 -8.81
N THR A 181 1.71 -7.96 -7.62
CA THR A 181 0.94 -8.00 -6.37
C THR A 181 0.13 -6.72 -6.16
N ARG A 182 -0.52 -6.58 -5.00
CA ARG A 182 -1.27 -5.37 -4.64
C ARG A 182 -0.41 -4.11 -4.80
N GLY A 183 -1.01 -3.03 -5.29
CA GLY A 183 -0.28 -1.79 -5.58
C GLY A 183 0.52 -1.82 -6.88
N GLY A 184 0.28 -2.79 -7.77
CA GLY A 184 1.10 -3.02 -8.96
C GLY A 184 1.25 -1.82 -9.89
N SER A 185 0.25 -0.95 -10.03
CA SER A 185 0.42 0.28 -10.82
C SER A 185 1.37 1.29 -10.15
N ASP A 186 1.42 1.32 -8.79
CA ASP A 186 2.40 2.13 -8.05
C ASP A 186 3.81 1.60 -8.29
N ILE A 187 3.96 0.26 -8.29
CA ILE A 187 5.21 -0.44 -8.58
C ILE A 187 5.65 -0.14 -10.03
N SER A 188 4.74 -0.18 -11.00
CA SER A 188 5.05 0.14 -12.41
C SER A 188 5.60 1.56 -12.57
N GLY A 189 5.03 2.54 -11.85
CA GLY A 189 5.55 3.92 -11.81
C GLY A 189 6.97 3.99 -11.25
N SER A 190 7.24 3.25 -10.18
CA SER A 190 8.57 3.17 -9.56
C SER A 190 9.59 2.47 -10.47
N ILE A 191 9.20 1.41 -11.17
CA ILE A 191 10.07 0.73 -12.15
C ILE A 191 10.49 1.69 -13.25
N LEU A 192 9.53 2.44 -13.84
CA LEU A 192 9.84 3.46 -14.84
C LEU A 192 10.75 4.54 -14.27
N ALA A 193 10.45 5.04 -13.05
CA ALA A 193 11.26 6.08 -12.41
C ALA A 193 12.71 5.62 -12.21
N ARG A 194 12.92 4.38 -11.76
CA ARG A 194 14.26 3.77 -11.62
C ARG A 194 14.97 3.66 -12.97
N CYS A 195 14.34 3.02 -13.95
CA CYS A 195 14.97 2.72 -15.25
C CYS A 195 15.29 3.98 -16.05
N LEU A 196 14.47 5.03 -15.93
CA LEU A 196 14.67 6.32 -16.57
C LEU A 196 15.50 7.31 -15.73
N LYS A 197 15.92 6.91 -14.52
CA LYS A 197 16.64 7.78 -13.56
C LYS A 197 15.91 9.10 -13.36
N ALA A 198 14.61 9.03 -13.07
CA ALA A 198 13.77 10.20 -12.91
C ALA A 198 14.20 11.06 -11.71
N ASP A 199 13.97 12.36 -11.80
CA ASP A 199 14.20 13.29 -10.68
C ASP A 199 13.08 13.22 -9.63
N LEU A 200 11.87 12.79 -10.04
CA LEU A 200 10.70 12.71 -9.18
C LEU A 200 9.70 11.66 -9.70
N TYR A 201 9.13 10.88 -8.80
CA TYR A 201 7.96 10.05 -9.06
C TYR A 201 6.72 10.67 -8.42
N GLU A 202 5.75 11.12 -9.23
CA GLU A 202 4.47 11.65 -8.77
C GLU A 202 3.41 10.54 -8.75
N ASN A 203 2.85 10.24 -7.57
CA ASN A 203 1.74 9.31 -7.40
C ASN A 203 0.45 10.10 -7.15
N TRP A 204 -0.40 10.18 -8.16
CA TRP A 204 -1.67 10.89 -8.14
C TRP A 204 -2.81 9.96 -7.73
N THR A 205 -3.51 10.32 -6.65
CA THR A 205 -4.59 9.53 -6.03
C THR A 205 -5.76 10.45 -5.67
N ASP A 206 -6.71 9.97 -4.85
CA ASP A 206 -7.89 10.73 -4.39
C ASP A 206 -7.71 11.41 -3.02
N VAL A 207 -6.52 11.29 -2.42
CA VAL A 207 -6.17 11.92 -1.15
C VAL A 207 -4.98 12.86 -1.29
N SER A 208 -4.92 13.91 -0.48
CA SER A 208 -3.89 14.96 -0.54
C SER A 208 -2.62 14.58 0.25
N GLY A 209 -2.11 13.36 0.08
CA GLY A 209 -0.95 12.86 0.80
C GLY A 209 -1.32 12.11 2.08
N PHE A 210 -0.36 12.02 3.01
CA PHE A 210 -0.53 11.35 4.30
C PHE A 210 -0.97 12.33 5.38
N LEU A 211 -1.88 11.90 6.22
CA LEU A 211 -2.38 12.67 7.35
C LEU A 211 -1.71 12.20 8.64
N MET A 212 -1.49 13.12 9.57
CA MET A 212 -0.85 12.84 10.86
C MET A 212 -1.65 11.85 11.74
N ALA A 213 -2.96 11.74 11.52
CA ALA A 213 -3.85 10.77 12.16
C ALA A 213 -5.02 10.41 11.23
N ASP A 214 -5.74 9.32 11.56
CA ASP A 214 -6.93 8.88 10.81
C ASP A 214 -8.04 9.96 10.85
N PRO A 215 -8.51 10.49 9.71
CA PRO A 215 -9.56 11.51 9.64
C PRO A 215 -10.93 11.02 10.14
N ARG A 216 -11.11 9.71 10.28
CA ARG A 216 -12.32 9.13 10.90
C ARG A 216 -12.31 9.26 12.42
N ILE A 217 -11.12 9.45 13.01
CA ILE A 217 -10.93 9.57 14.48
C ILE A 217 -10.69 11.01 14.89
N VAL A 218 -9.87 11.72 14.14
CA VAL A 218 -9.48 13.11 14.38
C VAL A 218 -10.08 13.98 13.29
N LYS A 219 -10.82 15.01 13.65
CA LYS A 219 -11.36 15.95 12.68
C LYS A 219 -10.25 16.84 12.11
N ASP A 220 -10.18 16.92 10.78
CA ASP A 220 -9.24 17.76 10.02
C ASP A 220 -7.76 17.59 10.48
N PRO A 221 -7.20 16.38 10.47
CA PRO A 221 -5.83 16.16 10.90
C PRO A 221 -4.86 16.85 9.94
N ARG A 222 -3.72 17.31 10.47
CA ARG A 222 -2.67 17.96 9.68
C ARG A 222 -2.13 17.03 8.61
N ASN A 223 -1.82 17.61 7.45
CA ASN A 223 -1.08 16.89 6.40
C ASN A 223 0.39 16.74 6.79
N ILE A 224 0.99 15.61 6.45
CA ILE A 224 2.41 15.34 6.57
C ILE A 224 3.07 15.85 5.29
N GLU A 225 3.77 16.98 5.34
CA GLU A 225 4.42 17.56 4.16
C GLU A 225 5.60 16.72 3.67
N ARG A 226 6.39 16.17 4.61
CA ARG A 226 7.56 15.36 4.32
C ARG A 226 7.65 14.17 5.26
N ILE A 227 7.96 13.02 4.70
CA ILE A 227 8.10 11.77 5.45
C ILE A 227 9.26 10.95 4.88
N THR A 228 9.98 10.22 5.73
CA THR A 228 10.99 9.28 5.26
C THR A 228 10.36 7.94 4.87
N TYR A 229 11.04 7.14 4.04
CA TYR A 229 10.61 5.77 3.73
C TYR A 229 10.45 4.90 4.99
N ALA A 230 11.32 5.08 5.98
CA ALA A 230 11.24 4.36 7.24
C ALA A 230 9.97 4.72 8.02
N GLU A 231 9.70 6.02 8.20
CA GLU A 231 8.47 6.50 8.88
C GLU A 231 7.20 6.07 8.13
N LEU A 232 7.22 6.17 6.79
CA LEU A 232 6.10 5.75 5.96
C LEU A 232 5.78 4.26 6.15
N ARG A 233 6.81 3.42 6.22
CA ARG A 233 6.63 1.97 6.42
C ARG A 233 5.96 1.67 7.75
N GLU A 234 6.41 2.30 8.84
CA GLU A 234 5.79 2.13 10.17
C GLU A 234 4.31 2.56 10.17
N LEU A 235 4.00 3.73 9.59
CA LEU A 235 2.61 4.21 9.50
C LEU A 235 1.74 3.33 8.61
N SER A 236 2.26 2.88 7.47
CA SER A 236 1.52 2.02 6.54
C SER A 236 1.23 0.66 7.14
N TYR A 237 2.20 0.07 7.84
CA TYR A 237 2.02 -1.19 8.57
C TYR A 237 0.89 -1.10 9.59
N MET A 238 0.77 0.03 10.28
CA MET A 238 -0.29 0.32 11.24
C MET A 238 -1.60 0.83 10.61
N GLY A 239 -1.72 0.81 9.27
CA GLY A 239 -2.98 1.05 8.56
C GLY A 239 -3.17 2.42 7.95
N ALA A 240 -2.20 3.33 8.04
CA ALA A 240 -2.19 4.60 7.31
C ALA A 240 -1.71 4.39 5.86
N SER A 241 -2.36 3.49 5.12
CA SER A 241 -1.93 3.07 3.78
C SER A 241 -2.54 3.98 2.71
N VAL A 242 -1.72 4.81 2.07
CA VAL A 242 -2.04 5.58 0.85
C VAL A 242 -1.21 5.07 -0.33
N LEU A 243 0.01 4.61 -0.06
CA LEU A 243 0.95 4.03 -1.02
C LEU A 243 1.32 2.62 -0.57
N HIS A 244 1.36 1.66 -1.50
CA HIS A 244 1.81 0.31 -1.18
C HIS A 244 3.33 0.31 -0.92
N GLU A 245 3.79 -0.38 0.12
CA GLU A 245 5.22 -0.38 0.50
C GLU A 245 6.13 -0.94 -0.61
N ASP A 246 5.65 -1.93 -1.37
CA ASP A 246 6.39 -2.52 -2.49
C ASP A 246 6.70 -1.49 -3.60
N ALA A 247 5.92 -0.42 -3.71
CA ALA A 247 6.18 0.65 -4.68
C ALA A 247 7.45 1.46 -4.35
N ILE A 248 7.92 1.40 -3.11
CA ILE A 248 9.14 2.10 -2.67
C ILE A 248 10.40 1.32 -3.10
N PHE A 249 10.30 0.00 -3.20
CA PHE A 249 11.45 -0.89 -3.38
C PHE A 249 12.31 -0.54 -4.62
N PRO A 250 11.74 -0.34 -5.82
CA PRO A 250 12.55 -0.09 -7.01
C PRO A 250 13.36 1.21 -6.97
N ILE A 251 12.90 2.24 -6.26
CA ILE A 251 13.45 3.60 -6.31
C ILE A 251 14.27 3.98 -5.07
N ARG A 252 14.14 3.24 -3.95
CA ARG A 252 14.81 3.56 -2.70
C ARG A 252 16.34 3.64 -2.84
N GLU A 253 16.93 2.66 -3.51
CA GLU A 253 18.39 2.60 -3.72
C GLU A 253 18.93 3.78 -4.58
N TYR A 254 18.05 4.38 -5.38
CA TYR A 254 18.38 5.51 -6.27
C TYR A 254 18.03 6.87 -5.66
N ASN A 255 17.50 6.89 -4.43
CA ASN A 255 17.06 8.10 -3.73
C ASN A 255 16.08 8.96 -4.56
N ILE A 256 15.24 8.34 -5.38
CA ILE A 256 14.24 9.05 -6.18
C ILE A 256 13.05 9.40 -5.28
N PRO A 257 12.73 10.68 -5.06
CA PRO A 257 11.61 11.08 -4.23
C PRO A 257 10.26 10.61 -4.81
N ILE A 258 9.29 10.30 -3.93
CA ILE A 258 7.89 10.11 -4.31
C ILE A 258 7.09 11.29 -3.83
N HIS A 259 6.26 11.88 -4.69
CA HIS A 259 5.30 12.91 -4.30
C HIS A 259 3.88 12.36 -4.43
N VAL A 260 3.19 12.20 -3.31
CA VAL A 260 1.80 11.76 -3.26
C VAL A 260 0.89 12.96 -3.36
N LEU A 261 0.06 13.00 -4.40
CA LEU A 261 -0.72 14.18 -4.81
C LEU A 261 -2.19 13.81 -5.06
N ASN A 262 -3.08 14.81 -4.92
CA ASN A 262 -4.51 14.63 -5.12
C ASN A 262 -4.98 15.08 -6.52
N THR A 263 -5.48 14.15 -7.32
CA THR A 263 -6.03 14.45 -8.65
C THR A 263 -7.23 15.39 -8.59
N ASN A 264 -8.01 15.35 -7.52
CA ASN A 264 -9.20 16.22 -7.35
C ASN A 264 -8.87 17.60 -6.78
N ARG A 265 -7.69 17.75 -6.15
CA ARG A 265 -7.18 18.99 -5.57
C ARG A 265 -5.69 19.13 -5.88
N PRO A 266 -5.32 19.36 -7.15
CA PRO A 266 -3.93 19.37 -7.60
C PRO A 266 -3.09 20.53 -7.01
N GLN A 267 -3.74 21.53 -6.40
CA GLN A 267 -3.10 22.64 -5.69
C GLN A 267 -2.70 22.29 -4.25
N ASP A 268 -3.21 21.19 -3.68
CA ASP A 268 -2.82 20.75 -2.34
C ASP A 268 -1.33 20.32 -2.35
N PRO A 269 -0.56 20.61 -1.28
CA PRO A 269 0.89 20.36 -1.28
C PRO A 269 1.25 18.87 -1.34
N GLY A 270 0.32 17.97 -0.97
CA GLY A 270 0.58 16.54 -0.91
C GLY A 270 1.61 16.15 0.16
N THR A 271 2.23 14.99 -0.01
CA THR A 271 3.30 14.50 0.86
C THR A 271 4.50 14.09 0.03
N LEU A 272 5.68 14.63 0.35
CA LEU A 272 6.94 14.24 -0.25
C LEU A 272 7.61 13.13 0.58
N VAL A 273 7.79 11.96 -0.04
CA VAL A 273 8.46 10.80 0.57
C VAL A 273 9.91 10.77 0.12
N LEU A 274 10.83 10.71 1.08
CA LEU A 274 12.29 10.83 0.87
C LEU A 274 13.03 9.68 1.56
N ASP A 275 14.24 9.34 1.12
CA ASP A 275 15.10 8.42 1.87
C ASP A 275 15.56 9.04 3.19
N LYS A 276 16.03 10.27 3.12
CA LYS A 276 16.51 11.02 4.29
C LYS A 276 16.01 12.47 4.22
N ILE A 277 15.63 12.99 5.37
CA ILE A 277 15.36 14.41 5.55
C ILE A 277 16.55 14.95 6.34
N LYS A 278 17.32 15.86 5.71
CA LYS A 278 18.46 16.50 6.37
C LYS A 278 17.97 17.28 7.59
N ASP A 279 18.73 17.15 8.67
CA ASP A 279 18.48 17.62 10.03
C ASP A 279 17.62 18.88 10.13
N GLU A 280 16.35 18.68 10.41
CA GLU A 280 15.50 19.72 10.98
C GLU A 280 15.67 19.66 12.51
N VAL A 281 16.67 20.34 13.04
CA VAL A 281 16.90 20.46 14.51
C VAL A 281 15.61 20.89 15.24
N ASN A 282 14.73 21.59 14.54
CA ASN A 282 13.43 22.06 15.01
C ASN A 282 12.22 21.38 14.33
N GLY A 283 12.41 20.29 13.58
CA GLY A 283 11.31 19.54 12.94
C GLY A 283 10.33 18.94 13.97
N PRO A 284 9.16 18.47 13.52
CA PRO A 284 8.17 17.87 14.42
C PRO A 284 8.73 16.66 15.15
N LEU A 285 8.34 16.50 16.43
CA LEU A 285 8.72 15.34 17.22
C LEU A 285 8.01 14.07 16.71
N VAL A 286 6.72 14.19 16.36
CA VAL A 286 5.88 13.14 15.85
C VAL A 286 5.46 13.49 14.42
N THR A 287 5.73 12.59 13.49
CA THR A 287 5.35 12.70 12.09
C THR A 287 3.93 12.18 11.87
N GLY A 288 3.57 11.06 12.52
CA GLY A 288 2.25 10.48 12.38
C GLY A 288 1.88 9.53 13.51
N ILE A 289 0.57 9.29 13.64
CA ILE A 289 -0.04 8.40 14.62
C ILE A 289 -0.99 7.47 13.87
N ALA A 290 -0.71 6.18 13.89
CA ALA A 290 -1.54 5.17 13.24
C ALA A 290 -1.80 4.00 14.20
N GLY A 291 -2.86 3.25 13.97
CA GLY A 291 -3.12 2.10 14.81
C GLY A 291 -4.26 1.22 14.30
N LYS A 292 -4.31 0.02 14.82
CA LYS A 292 -5.31 -0.99 14.49
C LYS A 292 -5.87 -1.61 15.74
N LYS A 293 -7.11 -2.08 15.65
CA LYS A 293 -7.76 -2.93 16.64
C LYS A 293 -7.63 -4.41 16.27
N GLY A 294 -8.01 -5.29 17.18
CA GLY A 294 -8.14 -6.71 16.90
C GLY A 294 -6.88 -7.52 17.15
N PHE A 295 -6.02 -7.06 18.05
CA PHE A 295 -4.90 -7.85 18.56
C PHE A 295 -5.27 -8.55 19.84
N LEU A 296 -4.64 -9.69 20.11
CA LEU A 296 -4.62 -10.33 21.40
C LEU A 296 -3.17 -10.54 21.86
N SER A 297 -2.99 -10.73 23.15
CA SER A 297 -1.70 -11.08 23.72
C SER A 297 -1.80 -12.40 24.46
N ILE A 298 -0.89 -13.32 24.17
CA ILE A 298 -0.69 -14.56 24.91
C ILE A 298 0.43 -14.29 25.93
N GLU A 299 0.08 -14.19 27.21
CA GLU A 299 1.04 -14.08 28.31
C GLU A 299 1.53 -15.45 28.70
N ILE A 300 2.84 -15.66 28.66
CA ILE A 300 3.50 -16.91 29.01
C ILE A 300 4.47 -16.64 30.17
N VAL A 301 4.19 -17.25 31.33
CA VAL A 301 5.04 -17.12 32.51
C VAL A 301 5.80 -18.42 32.73
N LYS A 302 7.11 -18.31 32.88
CA LYS A 302 8.01 -19.41 33.21
C LYS A 302 9.08 -18.91 34.17
N ARG A 303 8.97 -19.29 35.43
CA ARG A 303 9.95 -18.90 36.48
C ARG A 303 11.36 -19.28 36.06
N ASN A 304 12.31 -18.41 36.33
CA ASN A 304 13.71 -18.56 35.98
C ASN A 304 13.97 -18.67 34.46
N MET A 305 13.10 -18.15 33.63
CA MET A 305 13.17 -18.21 32.16
C MET A 305 14.49 -17.59 31.65
N SER A 306 14.97 -16.54 32.29
CA SER A 306 16.21 -15.85 31.91
C SER A 306 17.45 -16.75 31.93
N ASN A 307 17.43 -17.86 32.72
CA ASN A 307 18.50 -18.86 32.79
C ASN A 307 18.19 -20.12 31.95
N MET A 308 17.10 -20.13 31.19
CA MET A 308 16.68 -21.31 30.41
C MET A 308 16.79 -21.00 28.91
N VAL A 309 17.41 -21.91 28.17
CA VAL A 309 17.55 -21.82 26.72
C VAL A 309 16.34 -22.48 26.06
N GLY A 310 15.84 -21.87 24.98
CA GLY A 310 14.82 -22.49 24.13
C GLY A 310 13.37 -22.22 24.51
N ILE A 311 13.06 -21.53 25.61
CA ILE A 311 11.66 -21.27 26.03
C ILE A 311 10.94 -20.41 25.01
N VAL A 312 11.48 -19.25 24.63
CA VAL A 312 10.89 -18.35 23.63
C VAL A 312 10.81 -19.05 22.27
N SER A 313 11.93 -19.62 21.79
CA SER A 313 11.94 -20.31 20.49
C SER A 313 10.98 -21.49 20.42
N GLY A 314 10.77 -22.22 21.54
CA GLY A 314 9.82 -23.31 21.61
C GLY A 314 8.37 -22.85 21.40
N ALA A 315 7.98 -21.72 21.98
CA ALA A 315 6.66 -21.13 21.75
C ALA A 315 6.51 -20.62 20.31
N LEU A 316 7.55 -19.96 19.76
CA LEU A 316 7.54 -19.44 18.39
C LEU A 316 7.44 -20.54 17.33
N GLN A 317 8.10 -21.69 17.53
CA GLN A 317 8.00 -22.85 16.64
C GLN A 317 6.59 -23.45 16.61
N VAL A 318 5.83 -23.36 17.72
CA VAL A 318 4.40 -23.76 17.68
C VAL A 318 3.62 -22.80 16.81
N LEU A 319 3.79 -21.49 16.96
CA LEU A 319 3.09 -20.49 16.14
C LEU A 319 3.46 -20.62 14.65
N GLU A 320 4.74 -20.87 14.34
CA GLU A 320 5.23 -21.15 12.98
C GLU A 320 4.49 -22.34 12.35
N LYS A 321 4.34 -23.45 13.09
CA LYS A 321 3.61 -24.65 12.63
C LYS A 321 2.18 -24.33 12.19
N TYR A 322 1.51 -23.39 12.87
CA TYR A 322 0.16 -22.94 12.53
C TYR A 322 0.12 -21.77 11.54
N GLY A 323 1.27 -21.33 11.02
CA GLY A 323 1.37 -20.20 10.07
C GLY A 323 0.98 -18.85 10.67
N VAL A 324 1.12 -18.68 12.00
CA VAL A 324 0.72 -17.47 12.74
C VAL A 324 1.88 -16.47 12.76
N SER A 325 1.64 -15.29 12.23
CA SER A 325 2.58 -14.16 12.28
C SER A 325 2.54 -13.46 13.64
N ILE A 326 3.71 -13.00 14.10
CA ILE A 326 3.87 -12.31 15.38
C ILE A 326 4.08 -10.82 15.11
N GLU A 327 3.33 -9.98 15.84
CA GLU A 327 3.45 -8.52 15.76
C GLU A 327 4.49 -7.98 16.73
N HIS A 328 4.40 -8.36 18.01
CA HIS A 328 5.30 -7.92 19.05
C HIS A 328 5.61 -9.04 20.04
N LEU A 329 6.80 -9.00 20.66
CA LEU A 329 7.26 -9.97 21.64
C LEU A 329 7.87 -9.26 22.87
N PRO A 330 7.10 -8.54 23.69
CA PRO A 330 7.59 -7.98 24.94
C PRO A 330 8.03 -9.08 25.89
N SER A 331 9.27 -9.02 26.37
CA SER A 331 9.85 -10.04 27.27
C SER A 331 10.27 -9.45 28.60
N GLY A 332 10.11 -10.24 29.65
CA GLY A 332 10.56 -9.98 31.02
C GLY A 332 11.54 -11.04 31.53
N ILE A 333 11.79 -11.06 32.85
CA ILE A 333 12.71 -12.01 33.48
C ILE A 333 12.10 -13.41 33.55
N ASP A 334 10.83 -13.50 33.94
CA ASP A 334 10.10 -14.74 34.19
C ASP A 334 8.93 -14.96 33.24
N GLY A 335 8.91 -14.28 32.09
CA GLY A 335 7.83 -14.43 31.14
C GLY A 335 7.97 -13.51 29.94
N PHE A 336 7.12 -13.75 28.95
CA PHE A 336 7.00 -12.94 27.74
C PHE A 336 5.57 -12.94 27.23
N ASN A 337 5.25 -11.95 26.45
CA ASN A 337 3.97 -11.85 25.75
C ASN A 337 4.18 -12.06 24.26
N VAL A 338 3.27 -12.77 23.63
CA VAL A 338 3.19 -12.83 22.17
C VAL A 338 1.96 -12.06 21.73
N VAL A 339 2.17 -10.95 21.04
CA VAL A 339 1.08 -10.13 20.49
C VAL A 339 0.90 -10.49 19.02
N LEU A 340 -0.34 -10.78 18.64
CA LEU A 340 -0.71 -11.23 17.29
C LEU A 340 -2.12 -10.79 16.93
N HIS A 341 -2.49 -10.87 15.65
CA HIS A 341 -3.86 -10.62 15.24
C HIS A 341 -4.80 -11.70 15.71
N ALA A 342 -5.89 -11.32 16.38
CA ALA A 342 -6.88 -12.26 16.91
C ALA A 342 -7.48 -13.18 15.83
N LYS A 343 -7.69 -12.65 14.62
CA LYS A 343 -8.21 -13.40 13.46
C LYS A 343 -7.31 -14.55 13.01
N ASP A 344 -5.98 -14.42 13.19
CA ASP A 344 -5.02 -15.40 12.71
C ASP A 344 -5.00 -16.68 13.57
N VAL A 345 -5.61 -16.61 14.74
CA VAL A 345 -5.73 -17.74 15.69
C VAL A 345 -7.17 -18.10 16.07
N GLU A 346 -8.16 -17.45 15.44
CA GLU A 346 -9.58 -17.60 15.80
C GLU A 346 -10.05 -19.07 15.86
N HIS A 347 -9.54 -19.90 14.95
CA HIS A 347 -9.95 -21.30 14.84
C HIS A 347 -9.07 -22.28 15.62
N ASN A 348 -7.80 -21.92 15.89
CA ASN A 348 -6.77 -22.84 16.41
C ASN A 348 -6.18 -22.39 17.75
N LEU A 349 -6.76 -21.37 18.40
CA LEU A 349 -6.18 -20.77 19.61
C LEU A 349 -5.94 -21.80 20.72
N TYR A 350 -6.92 -22.65 21.03
CA TYR A 350 -6.82 -23.63 22.11
C TYR A 350 -5.81 -24.74 21.80
N GLU A 351 -5.67 -25.14 20.54
CA GLU A 351 -4.69 -26.12 20.10
C GLU A 351 -3.28 -25.54 20.23
N ILE A 352 -3.08 -24.29 19.79
CA ILE A 352 -1.81 -23.56 19.94
C ILE A 352 -1.42 -23.46 21.42
N LEU A 353 -2.35 -23.07 22.30
CA LEU A 353 -2.08 -22.98 23.74
C LEU A 353 -1.74 -24.35 24.36
N GLY A 354 -2.41 -25.42 23.92
CA GLY A 354 -2.12 -26.80 24.34
C GLY A 354 -0.72 -27.23 23.95
N GLU A 355 -0.32 -27.03 22.68
CA GLU A 355 1.02 -27.40 22.20
C GLU A 355 2.13 -26.54 22.84
N ILE A 356 1.89 -25.25 23.05
CA ILE A 356 2.83 -24.40 23.81
C ILE A 356 3.02 -24.96 25.22
N LYS A 357 1.90 -25.34 25.89
CA LYS A 357 1.96 -25.89 27.25
C LYS A 357 2.73 -27.20 27.31
N GLU A 358 2.57 -28.08 26.35
CA GLU A 358 3.31 -29.35 26.27
C GLU A 358 4.81 -29.10 26.00
N LYS A 359 5.13 -28.20 25.07
CA LYS A 359 6.49 -28.01 24.59
C LYS A 359 7.40 -27.30 25.56
N ILE A 360 6.95 -26.24 26.22
CA ILE A 360 7.76 -25.41 27.11
C ILE A 360 7.37 -25.48 28.58
N GLN A 361 6.25 -26.15 28.91
CA GLN A 361 5.74 -26.37 30.27
C GLN A 361 5.75 -25.07 31.10
N PRO A 362 5.02 -24.02 30.68
CA PRO A 362 4.96 -22.75 31.40
C PRO A 362 4.29 -22.90 32.77
N ASP A 363 4.65 -22.05 33.74
CA ASP A 363 3.95 -22.01 35.03
C ASP A 363 2.51 -21.49 34.86
N SER A 364 2.30 -20.56 33.92
CA SER A 364 0.97 -20.13 33.48
C SER A 364 0.97 -19.64 32.06
N ILE A 365 -0.18 -19.81 31.41
CA ILE A 365 -0.46 -19.23 30.08
C ILE A 365 -1.84 -18.59 30.13
N ARG A 366 -1.95 -17.37 29.66
CA ARG A 366 -3.20 -16.59 29.65
C ARG A 366 -3.35 -15.86 28.32
N VAL A 367 -4.58 -15.78 27.84
CA VAL A 367 -4.95 -14.92 26.73
C VAL A 367 -5.61 -13.67 27.31
N THR A 368 -5.09 -12.50 26.91
CA THR A 368 -5.66 -11.23 27.35
C THR A 368 -6.85 -10.85 26.48
N GLU A 369 -7.71 -9.97 27.00
CA GLU A 369 -8.79 -9.37 26.21
C GLU A 369 -8.21 -8.66 24.98
N PRO A 370 -8.99 -8.61 23.87
CA PRO A 370 -8.57 -7.93 22.66
C PRO A 370 -8.11 -6.49 22.90
N MET A 371 -7.01 -6.12 22.26
CA MET A 371 -6.40 -4.81 22.42
C MET A 371 -6.22 -4.14 21.06
N ALA A 372 -6.05 -2.82 21.09
CA ALA A 372 -5.59 -2.03 19.97
C ALA A 372 -4.10 -1.70 20.13
N VAL A 373 -3.39 -1.64 19.01
CA VAL A 373 -1.99 -1.25 18.95
C VAL A 373 -1.91 0.09 18.22
N ILE A 374 -1.18 1.05 18.79
CA ILE A 374 -0.99 2.40 18.26
C ILE A 374 0.50 2.64 18.13
N ALA A 375 0.94 2.97 16.93
CA ALA A 375 2.31 3.45 16.66
C ALA A 375 2.32 4.98 16.61
N ILE A 376 3.23 5.57 17.34
CA ILE A 376 3.57 6.98 17.30
C ILE A 376 4.93 7.07 16.62
N VAL A 377 4.95 7.65 15.42
CA VAL A 377 6.10 7.61 14.53
C VAL A 377 6.70 9.00 14.37
N GLY A 378 8.02 9.12 14.49
CA GLY A 378 8.71 10.38 14.29
C GLY A 378 10.23 10.24 14.37
N ARG A 379 10.94 10.64 13.32
CA ARG A 379 12.40 10.55 13.17
C ARG A 379 13.22 11.28 14.25
N ASN A 380 12.61 12.27 14.93
CA ASN A 380 13.31 13.06 15.95
C ASN A 380 13.12 12.50 17.37
N MET A 381 12.42 11.37 17.54
CA MET A 381 12.17 10.81 18.87
C MET A 381 13.42 10.23 19.51
N ASN A 382 14.36 9.71 18.72
CA ASN A 382 15.64 9.16 19.19
C ASN A 382 16.63 10.20 19.72
N SER A 383 16.47 11.46 19.32
CA SER A 383 17.41 12.53 19.66
C SER A 383 16.88 13.56 20.68
N ARG A 384 15.59 13.48 21.03
CA ARG A 384 14.94 14.45 21.94
C ARG A 384 14.54 13.81 23.26
N ALA A 385 15.24 14.21 24.32
CA ALA A 385 14.89 13.80 25.68
C ALA A 385 13.45 14.26 26.04
N GLY A 386 12.73 13.39 26.77
CA GLY A 386 11.36 13.70 27.22
C GLY A 386 10.24 13.31 26.22
N SER A 387 10.57 12.81 25.02
CA SER A 387 9.60 12.40 24.01
C SER A 387 8.59 11.39 24.55
N SER A 388 9.08 10.29 25.14
CA SER A 388 8.25 9.25 25.75
C SER A 388 7.44 9.79 26.95
N GLY A 389 8.05 10.67 27.77
CA GLY A 389 7.37 11.32 28.90
C GLY A 389 6.14 12.11 28.46
N LYS A 390 6.26 12.91 27.39
CA LYS A 390 5.13 13.67 26.81
C LYS A 390 4.03 12.74 26.30
N LEU A 391 4.39 11.64 25.63
CA LEU A 391 3.47 10.64 25.10
C LEU A 391 2.68 9.96 26.23
N PHE A 392 3.38 9.42 27.22
CA PHE A 392 2.72 8.70 28.31
C PHE A 392 1.89 9.63 29.20
N THR A 393 2.32 10.88 29.40
CA THR A 393 1.54 11.91 30.11
C THR A 393 0.25 12.22 29.35
N ALA A 394 0.28 12.32 28.02
CA ALA A 394 -0.94 12.56 27.22
C ALA A 394 -1.96 11.42 27.38
N LEU A 395 -1.51 10.17 27.36
CA LEU A 395 -2.38 9.01 27.57
C LEU A 395 -2.91 8.93 29.02
N GLY A 396 -2.04 9.17 30.01
CA GLY A 396 -2.42 9.16 31.42
C GLY A 396 -3.45 10.26 31.75
N ASN A 397 -3.26 11.49 31.26
CA ASN A 397 -4.20 12.60 31.44
C ASN A 397 -5.56 12.33 30.76
N ALA A 398 -5.56 11.54 29.69
CA ALA A 398 -6.78 11.07 29.04
C ALA A 398 -7.42 9.88 29.77
N GLY A 399 -6.83 9.36 30.86
CA GLY A 399 -7.33 8.18 31.56
C GLY A 399 -7.31 6.92 30.69
N VAL A 400 -6.26 6.77 29.86
CA VAL A 400 -6.02 5.59 29.04
C VAL A 400 -4.98 4.72 29.72
N ASN A 401 -5.33 3.47 30.01
CA ASN A 401 -4.39 2.51 30.57
C ASN A 401 -3.57 1.85 29.46
N ILE A 402 -2.22 1.89 29.61
CA ILE A 402 -1.29 1.27 28.67
C ILE A 402 -1.07 -0.18 29.10
N ARG A 403 -1.32 -1.13 28.21
CA ARG A 403 -1.17 -2.58 28.43
C ARG A 403 0.16 -3.14 27.90
N MET A 404 0.74 -2.44 26.91
CA MET A 404 2.00 -2.83 26.27
C MET A 404 2.74 -1.58 25.83
N ILE A 405 4.07 -1.62 25.93
CA ILE A 405 4.98 -0.62 25.37
C ILE A 405 6.05 -1.40 24.60
N SER A 406 6.33 -0.98 23.37
CA SER A 406 7.43 -1.45 22.57
C SER A 406 8.08 -0.27 21.86
N GLN A 407 9.40 -0.27 21.76
CA GLN A 407 10.15 0.69 20.98
C GLN A 407 11.17 -0.10 20.14
N GLY A 408 11.17 0.13 18.83
CA GLY A 408 12.05 -0.54 17.90
C GLY A 408 13.52 -0.10 18.04
N SER A 409 14.43 -0.86 17.49
CA SER A 409 15.88 -0.57 17.50
C SER A 409 16.24 0.69 16.70
N SER A 410 15.38 1.11 15.79
CA SER A 410 15.52 2.37 15.03
C SER A 410 15.13 3.60 15.82
N GLU A 411 14.42 3.42 16.95
CA GLU A 411 13.91 4.49 17.84
C GLU A 411 13.08 5.58 17.14
N ILE A 412 12.58 5.29 15.93
CA ILE A 412 11.71 6.22 15.17
C ILE A 412 10.23 6.06 15.52
N ASP A 413 9.89 5.05 16.31
CA ASP A 413 8.54 4.76 16.73
C ASP A 413 8.47 4.37 18.21
N ILE A 414 7.33 4.66 18.82
CA ILE A 414 6.91 4.08 20.09
C ILE A 414 5.55 3.47 19.88
N ILE A 415 5.43 2.20 20.22
CA ILE A 415 4.22 1.42 20.06
C ILE A 415 3.59 1.19 21.43
N VAL A 416 2.29 1.49 21.54
CA VAL A 416 1.53 1.24 22.76
C VAL A 416 0.32 0.36 22.49
N GLY A 417 0.10 -0.61 23.37
CA GLY A 417 -1.12 -1.41 23.40
C GLY A 417 -2.11 -0.82 24.40
N VAL A 418 -3.37 -0.65 24.00
CA VAL A 418 -4.46 -0.13 24.83
C VAL A 418 -5.71 -1.03 24.68
N ALA A 419 -6.70 -0.90 25.56
CA ALA A 419 -7.97 -1.58 25.37
C ALA A 419 -8.65 -1.09 24.07
N ASN A 420 -9.33 -2.00 23.35
CA ASN A 420 -10.02 -1.64 22.10
C ASN A 420 -10.99 -0.47 22.25
N GLN A 421 -11.65 -0.35 23.40
CA GLN A 421 -12.59 0.74 23.71
C GLN A 421 -11.89 2.11 23.87
N ASP A 422 -10.62 2.13 24.26
CA ASP A 422 -9.84 3.34 24.50
C ASP A 422 -9.09 3.82 23.25
N PHE A 423 -9.14 3.07 22.14
CA PHE A 423 -8.35 3.31 20.93
C PHE A 423 -8.53 4.73 20.38
N GLU A 424 -9.76 5.12 20.05
CA GLU A 424 -10.02 6.44 19.46
C GLU A 424 -9.69 7.57 20.44
N LYS A 425 -9.95 7.36 21.74
CA LYS A 425 -9.62 8.30 22.80
C LYS A 425 -8.11 8.52 22.91
N ALA A 426 -7.33 7.42 22.84
CA ALA A 426 -5.88 7.44 22.86
C ALA A 426 -5.32 8.19 21.64
N VAL A 427 -5.79 7.87 20.42
CA VAL A 427 -5.36 8.55 19.19
C VAL A 427 -5.64 10.05 19.25
N ARG A 428 -6.83 10.48 19.72
CA ARG A 428 -7.15 11.91 19.88
C ARG A 428 -6.27 12.60 20.91
N ALA A 429 -6.01 11.99 22.05
CA ALA A 429 -5.15 12.55 23.09
C ALA A 429 -3.70 12.73 22.59
N LEU A 430 -3.18 11.73 21.92
CA LEU A 430 -1.85 11.79 21.31
C LEU A 430 -1.78 12.88 20.25
N TYR A 431 -2.76 12.93 19.33
CA TYR A 431 -2.80 13.95 18.29
C TYR A 431 -2.83 15.35 18.89
N GLN A 432 -3.70 15.63 19.86
CA GLN A 432 -3.79 16.94 20.53
C GLN A 432 -2.48 17.35 21.20
N SER A 433 -1.73 16.38 21.73
CA SER A 433 -0.44 16.66 22.39
C SER A 433 0.69 17.01 21.43
N PHE A 434 0.65 16.50 20.18
CA PHE A 434 1.77 16.61 19.25
C PHE A 434 1.48 17.43 17.99
N ALA A 435 0.22 17.74 17.70
CA ALA A 435 -0.17 18.54 16.54
C ALA A 435 -0.09 20.04 16.73
N GLN A 436 0.28 20.49 17.95
CA GLN A 436 0.48 21.92 18.29
C GLN A 436 1.78 22.46 17.75
#